data_94a5f4169bb9160ba8df1b59534e7451
#
_entry.id   94a5f4169bb9160ba8df1b59534e7451
#
_cell.length_a   1.000
_cell.length_b   1.000
_cell.length_c   1.000
_cell.angle_alpha   90.00
_cell.angle_beta   90.00
_cell.angle_gamma   90.00
#
_symmetry.space_group_name_H-M   'P 1'
#
loop_
_entity.id
_entity.type
_entity.pdbx_description
1 polymer ?
#
loop_
_entity_poly.entity_id
_entity_poly.type
_entity_poly.pdbx_seq_one_letter_code
_entity_poly.pdbx_strand_id
1 'polypeptide(L)'
;MLIDTRGCPRPSFASARRVVPWPLHRVERATGISVQVAYTAADSERHPARRKGLGIPVNQSLPLPIGLQIRNRSRSMGLKLLLVSILALVMTIPALFVDSVVEERTNRAKDVIQEISGRVGGQQTFLGPTLSIPYTIPPRDKNASPVFGVYAVFPTQGDASIKIRTEERRRSLFKVPVFQADLKFDAAFDLTGVPSAAPAGAVFDWTRAGIVVGVSDARGALADGTLTTNGETVAFVPADMIGDTTGEQRLPLTYFGVREAGLAHPNATFHVTAALRFSGAQRIAVLAYGKSTHLTVESDWPSPSFDGGFLPVKRTVSPQGFTGEWSVPFIARGIRAEGTSTAVSALDRTALGVSFIEVADPYQSVNRSRKYVLLFVGLVFLTYFVFEVTTGKRVHPAQYVLVGVAQIIFYLLLLSLAERIGFDWGFLIAGGATVLLLSANAHWIFESRMQGFRALVVFSLLYFLIYLLLRLEDNALLVGAVASFLAVAAVMYFTRNIDWYSSIPEGGAQSSQVVQKDVV
;
A
#
# COMPACT_ATOMS: atom_id res chain seq x y z
N MET A 1 21.22 58.56 30.51
CA MET A 1 20.46 59.73 30.00
C MET A 1 19.36 59.06 29.18
N LEU A 2 18.32 58.59 29.80
CA LEU A 2 17.02 59.21 30.18
C LEU A 2 16.25 59.76 28.99
N ILE A 3 15.01 59.22 28.90
CA ILE A 3 13.79 59.84 28.36
C ILE A 3 13.47 59.39 26.92
N ASP A 4 12.27 58.99 26.54
CA ASP A 4 10.96 58.87 27.18
C ASP A 4 9.97 58.07 26.24
N THR A 5 9.04 57.51 26.86
CA THR A 5 7.79 56.85 26.53
C THR A 5 6.82 57.60 25.60
N ARG A 6 5.90 56.82 25.01
CA ARG A 6 4.53 57.09 24.53
C ARG A 6 4.37 56.94 23.00
N GLY A 7 3.44 56.25 22.47
CA GLY A 7 2.11 55.86 22.89
C GLY A 7 1.46 54.92 21.86
N CYS A 8 0.60 54.10 22.34
CA CYS A 8 -0.41 53.36 21.61
C CYS A 8 -1.42 54.26 20.85
N PRO A 9 -2.10 53.80 19.79
CA PRO A 9 -3.40 53.29 20.09
C PRO A 9 -3.82 52.02 19.30
N ARG A 10 -4.60 51.19 19.98
CA ARG A 10 -5.47 50.15 19.37
C ARG A 10 -6.61 50.78 18.59
N PRO A 11 -7.12 50.17 17.52
CA PRO A 11 -8.53 50.24 17.19
C PRO A 11 -9.21 48.91 17.39
N SER A 12 -10.22 48.93 18.21
CA SER A 12 -11.36 48.01 18.26
C SER A 12 -12.19 48.15 17.00
N PHE A 13 -12.50 47.05 16.33
CA PHE A 13 -13.68 46.97 15.49
C PHE A 13 -14.31 45.56 15.60
N ALA A 14 -15.42 45.55 16.29
CA ALA A 14 -16.44 44.50 16.18
C ALA A 14 -17.12 44.67 14.82
N SER A 15 -17.20 43.63 14.04
CA SER A 15 -18.21 43.51 12.99
C SER A 15 -18.64 42.04 12.87
N ALA A 16 -19.90 41.82 13.23
CA ALA A 16 -20.65 40.62 13.04
C ALA A 16 -20.65 40.21 11.56
N ARG A 17 -20.21 39.01 11.25
CA ARG A 17 -20.48 38.37 9.96
C ARG A 17 -21.58 37.36 10.09
N ARG A 18 -22.63 37.66 9.35
CA ARG A 18 -23.83 36.82 9.11
C ARG A 18 -23.38 35.44 8.60
N VAL A 19 -23.93 34.45 9.23
CA VAL A 19 -23.96 33.06 8.75
C VAL A 19 -24.93 33.01 7.57
N VAL A 20 -24.46 32.66 6.40
CA VAL A 20 -25.27 32.35 5.22
C VAL A 20 -25.47 30.82 5.22
N PRO A 21 -26.67 30.32 5.22
CA PRO A 21 -26.93 28.89 5.11
C PRO A 21 -26.84 28.45 3.64
N TRP A 22 -26.10 27.40 3.39
CA TRP A 22 -26.06 26.70 2.09
C TRP A 22 -27.36 25.92 1.87
N PRO A 23 -27.85 25.84 0.64
CA PRO A 23 -29.10 25.16 0.32
C PRO A 23 -28.90 23.64 0.29
N LEU A 24 -29.77 22.95 1.01
CA LEU A 24 -30.02 21.51 0.90
C LEU A 24 -30.59 21.20 -0.50
N HIS A 25 -29.81 20.46 -1.32
CA HIS A 25 -30.37 19.81 -2.49
C HIS A 25 -31.22 18.62 -2.06
N ARG A 26 -32.52 18.77 -2.32
CA ARG A 26 -33.57 17.77 -2.23
C ARG A 26 -33.35 16.73 -3.34
N VAL A 27 -33.06 15.47 -3.00
CA VAL A 27 -33.23 14.35 -3.92
C VAL A 27 -34.55 13.69 -3.62
N GLU A 28 -35.39 13.68 -4.64
CA GLU A 28 -36.74 13.12 -4.62
C GLU A 28 -36.76 11.60 -4.52
N ARG A 29 -37.84 11.18 -3.90
CA ARG A 29 -38.27 9.81 -3.63
C ARG A 29 -38.51 8.99 -4.89
N ALA A 30 -38.27 7.71 -4.79
CA ALA A 30 -39.11 6.71 -5.41
C ALA A 30 -39.14 5.42 -4.58
N THR A 31 -40.38 4.95 -4.43
CA THR A 31 -40.85 3.63 -4.04
C THR A 31 -40.92 3.30 -2.54
N GLY A 32 -42.13 3.46 -2.07
CA GLY A 32 -42.66 3.06 -0.78
C GLY A 32 -43.04 1.58 -0.73
N ILE A 33 -42.87 1.02 0.46
CA ILE A 33 -43.70 -0.05 1.00
C ILE A 33 -43.91 0.31 2.47
N SER A 34 -45.10 0.80 2.81
CA SER A 34 -45.55 1.01 4.17
C SER A 34 -46.19 -0.27 4.69
N VAL A 35 -45.64 -0.84 5.75
CA VAL A 35 -46.35 -1.85 6.54
C VAL A 35 -46.93 -1.12 7.74
N GLN A 36 -48.25 -0.92 7.73
CA GLN A 36 -49.03 -0.44 8.88
C GLN A 36 -49.31 -1.63 9.79
N VAL A 37 -48.81 -1.57 11.01
CA VAL A 37 -49.29 -2.41 12.12
C VAL A 37 -50.31 -1.60 12.89
N ALA A 38 -51.58 -1.97 12.78
CA ALA A 38 -52.64 -1.42 13.57
C ALA A 38 -52.76 -2.17 14.90
N TYR A 39 -52.53 -1.47 15.98
CA TYR A 39 -52.98 -1.87 17.32
C TYR A 39 -54.43 -1.39 17.49
N THR A 40 -55.35 -2.31 17.76
CA THR A 40 -56.65 -2.00 18.36
C THR A 40 -56.77 -2.75 19.67
N ALA A 41 -56.76 -1.99 20.74
CA ALA A 41 -57.29 -2.38 22.02
C ALA A 41 -58.78 -2.06 22.03
N ALA A 42 -59.61 -2.96 22.44
CA ALA A 42 -60.93 -2.65 22.94
C ALA A 42 -61.38 -3.70 23.96
N ASP A 43 -61.75 -3.15 25.04
CA ASP A 43 -62.17 -3.70 26.32
C ASP A 43 -63.61 -4.15 26.31
N SER A 44 -63.93 -4.94 27.33
CA SER A 44 -65.17 -5.03 28.08
C SER A 44 -66.37 -5.88 27.61
N GLU A 45 -66.55 -6.91 28.39
CA GLU A 45 -67.73 -7.24 29.19
C GLU A 45 -69.03 -7.75 28.56
N ARG A 46 -69.44 -8.89 29.15
CA ARG A 46 -70.82 -9.33 29.60
C ARG A 46 -71.40 -10.57 28.89
N HIS A 47 -71.51 -11.57 29.73
CA HIS A 47 -72.43 -12.75 29.74
C HIS A 47 -73.93 -12.39 29.61
N PRO A 48 -74.79 -13.40 29.61
CA PRO A 48 -74.97 -14.66 28.88
C PRO A 48 -76.35 -14.83 28.24
N ALA A 49 -76.55 -15.71 27.32
CA ALA A 49 -77.83 -16.33 27.06
C ALA A 49 -77.78 -17.68 26.36
N ARG A 50 -78.30 -18.63 27.04
CA ARG A 50 -78.60 -20.00 26.74
C ARG A 50 -79.68 -20.11 25.65
N ARG A 51 -79.46 -20.85 24.56
CA ARG A 51 -80.51 -21.58 23.83
C ARG A 51 -79.96 -22.89 23.21
N LYS A 52 -80.78 -23.91 23.46
CA LYS A 52 -80.68 -25.26 22.98
C LYS A 52 -81.09 -25.36 21.51
N GLY A 53 -80.47 -26.31 20.83
CA GLY A 53 -81.28 -27.02 19.86
C GLY A 53 -80.57 -27.48 18.59
N LEU A 54 -80.61 -28.76 18.38
CA LEU A 54 -80.57 -29.59 17.19
C LEU A 54 -79.20 -29.79 16.52
N GLY A 55 -78.77 -31.00 16.63
CA GLY A 55 -77.67 -31.57 15.89
C GLY A 55 -78.05 -31.93 14.46
N ILE A 56 -77.06 -31.72 13.58
CA ILE A 56 -76.95 -32.43 12.31
C ILE A 56 -75.44 -32.74 12.16
N PRO A 57 -75.02 -33.94 11.92
CA PRO A 57 -73.63 -34.26 11.66
C PRO A 57 -73.34 -34.05 10.17
N VAL A 58 -72.57 -33.04 9.84
CA VAL A 58 -71.96 -32.97 8.53
C VAL A 58 -70.43 -33.11 8.71
N ASN A 59 -70.01 -34.33 8.56
CA ASN A 59 -68.62 -34.71 8.43
C ASN A 59 -68.21 -34.47 6.98
N GLN A 60 -67.61 -33.32 6.70
CA GLN A 60 -66.83 -33.09 5.50
C GLN A 60 -65.64 -32.23 5.89
N SER A 61 -64.56 -32.92 6.25
CA SER A 61 -63.22 -32.34 6.30
C SER A 61 -62.73 -32.08 4.90
N LEU A 62 -62.87 -30.85 4.44
CA LEU A 62 -62.11 -30.35 3.28
C LEU A 62 -60.62 -30.44 3.58
N PRO A 63 -59.78 -31.01 2.73
CA PRO A 63 -58.33 -30.99 2.89
C PRO A 63 -57.86 -29.56 2.64
N LEU A 64 -57.41 -28.87 3.69
CA LEU A 64 -56.64 -27.66 3.56
C LEU A 64 -55.38 -27.93 2.70
N PRO A 65 -55.05 -27.04 1.74
CA PRO A 65 -53.95 -27.25 0.85
C PRO A 65 -52.65 -27.13 1.57
N ILE A 66 -51.84 -28.16 1.44
CA ILE A 66 -50.38 -28.18 1.37
C ILE A 66 -49.71 -27.12 2.24
N GLY A 67 -49.75 -27.30 3.55
CA GLY A 67 -48.67 -26.83 4.38
C GLY A 67 -47.37 -27.47 3.87
N LEU A 68 -46.47 -26.68 3.36
CA LEU A 68 -45.07 -27.07 3.11
C LEU A 68 -44.56 -27.66 4.41
N GLN A 69 -44.75 -28.95 4.63
CA GLN A 69 -43.94 -29.71 5.56
C GLN A 69 -42.53 -29.65 5.02
N ILE A 70 -41.77 -28.63 5.47
CA ILE A 70 -40.33 -28.67 5.44
C ILE A 70 -39.96 -29.83 6.36
N ARG A 71 -40.07 -31.00 5.78
CA ARG A 71 -39.66 -32.27 6.37
C ARG A 71 -38.19 -32.11 6.73
N ASN A 72 -37.90 -32.20 8.00
CA ASN A 72 -36.57 -32.17 8.59
C ASN A 72 -35.61 -33.16 7.90
N ARG A 73 -35.20 -32.84 6.68
CA ARG A 73 -34.31 -33.64 5.83
C ARG A 73 -32.82 -33.26 6.06
N SER A 74 -32.54 -32.44 7.08
CA SER A 74 -31.20 -31.95 7.37
C SER A 74 -30.37 -32.89 8.27
N ARG A 75 -30.47 -34.20 8.02
CA ARG A 75 -29.74 -35.18 8.84
C ARG A 75 -28.48 -35.74 8.18
N SER A 76 -28.16 -35.41 6.94
CA SER A 76 -26.93 -35.92 6.33
C SER A 76 -25.74 -35.02 6.69
N MET A 77 -24.63 -35.62 7.14
CA MET A 77 -23.38 -34.94 7.44
C MET A 77 -22.86 -34.17 6.20
N GLY A 78 -23.11 -34.70 4.98
CA GLY A 78 -22.78 -34.04 3.74
C GLY A 78 -23.50 -32.71 3.53
N LEU A 79 -24.82 -32.65 3.84
CA LEU A 79 -25.57 -31.38 3.75
C LEU A 79 -25.05 -30.34 4.75
N LYS A 80 -24.60 -30.79 5.93
CA LYS A 80 -24.03 -29.91 6.94
C LYS A 80 -22.66 -29.37 6.51
N LEU A 81 -21.80 -30.20 5.95
CA LEU A 81 -20.54 -29.74 5.38
C LEU A 81 -20.78 -28.71 4.27
N LEU A 82 -21.76 -28.93 3.40
CA LEU A 82 -22.16 -27.98 2.38
C LEU A 82 -22.62 -26.65 3.01
N LEU A 83 -23.44 -26.70 4.06
CA LEU A 83 -23.87 -25.51 4.81
C LEU A 83 -22.68 -24.75 5.41
N VAL A 84 -21.75 -25.45 6.05
CA VAL A 84 -20.53 -24.86 6.63
C VAL A 84 -19.66 -24.23 5.55
N SER A 85 -19.52 -24.87 4.39
CA SER A 85 -18.79 -24.35 3.24
C SER A 85 -19.45 -23.10 2.65
N ILE A 86 -20.78 -23.10 2.52
CA ILE A 86 -21.52 -21.90 2.10
C ILE A 86 -21.36 -20.78 3.10
N LEU A 87 -21.40 -21.09 4.39
CA LEU A 87 -21.24 -20.10 5.45
C LEU A 87 -19.83 -19.51 5.45
N ALA A 88 -18.79 -20.34 5.21
CA ALA A 88 -17.43 -19.85 5.03
C ALA A 88 -17.33 -18.90 3.82
N LEU A 89 -18.02 -19.20 2.73
CA LEU A 89 -18.09 -18.33 1.56
C LEU A 89 -18.84 -17.01 1.88
N VAL A 90 -19.94 -17.07 2.63
CA VAL A 90 -20.67 -15.85 3.07
C VAL A 90 -19.80 -14.94 3.93
N MET A 91 -18.82 -15.49 4.68
CA MET A 91 -17.85 -14.68 5.43
C MET A 91 -16.94 -13.84 4.55
N THR A 92 -16.90 -14.04 3.24
CA THR A 92 -16.23 -13.11 2.32
C THR A 92 -16.85 -11.71 2.35
N ILE A 93 -18.15 -11.58 2.62
CA ILE A 93 -18.84 -10.28 2.64
C ILE A 93 -18.27 -9.37 3.74
N PRO A 94 -18.27 -9.75 5.03
CA PRO A 94 -17.63 -8.93 6.06
C PRO A 94 -16.10 -8.83 5.88
N ALA A 95 -15.45 -9.83 5.24
CA ALA A 95 -14.03 -9.73 4.90
C ALA A 95 -13.75 -8.62 3.88
N LEU A 96 -14.61 -8.42 2.87
CA LEU A 96 -14.51 -7.30 1.93
C LEU A 96 -14.66 -5.93 2.62
N PHE A 97 -15.49 -5.85 3.67
CA PHE A 97 -15.59 -4.62 4.46
C PHE A 97 -14.26 -4.31 5.19
N VAL A 98 -13.64 -5.33 5.81
CA VAL A 98 -12.32 -5.16 6.43
C VAL A 98 -11.26 -4.79 5.38
N ASP A 99 -11.35 -5.40 4.19
CA ASP A 99 -10.49 -5.09 3.06
C ASP A 99 -10.55 -3.61 2.68
N SER A 100 -11.74 -3.06 2.57
CA SER A 100 -11.93 -1.62 2.27
C SER A 100 -11.35 -0.71 3.35
N VAL A 101 -11.48 -1.08 4.63
CA VAL A 101 -10.89 -0.31 5.75
C VAL A 101 -9.35 -0.34 5.70
N VAL A 102 -8.75 -1.51 5.42
CA VAL A 102 -7.29 -1.65 5.27
C VAL A 102 -6.79 -0.82 4.10
N GLU A 103 -7.51 -0.85 2.97
CA GLU A 103 -7.16 -0.08 1.78
C GLU A 103 -7.26 1.43 2.03
N GLU A 104 -8.34 1.90 2.66
CA GLU A 104 -8.49 3.31 3.06
C GLU A 104 -7.32 3.76 3.95
N ARG A 105 -6.95 2.95 4.96
CA ARG A 105 -5.81 3.24 5.84
C ARG A 105 -4.49 3.28 5.09
N THR A 106 -4.28 2.34 4.18
CA THR A 106 -3.07 2.29 3.35
C THR A 106 -2.97 3.51 2.43
N ASN A 107 -4.08 3.91 1.82
CA ASN A 107 -4.12 5.10 0.96
C ASN A 107 -3.87 6.37 1.78
N ARG A 108 -4.49 6.49 2.95
CA ARG A 108 -4.23 7.61 3.86
C ARG A 108 -2.77 7.67 4.31
N ALA A 109 -2.11 6.53 4.53
CA ALA A 109 -0.67 6.48 4.80
C ALA A 109 0.13 7.09 3.65
N LYS A 110 -0.16 6.68 2.42
CA LYS A 110 0.49 7.21 1.20
C LYS A 110 0.26 8.72 1.04
N ASP A 111 -0.95 9.20 1.27
CA ASP A 111 -1.29 10.63 1.19
C ASP A 111 -0.49 11.45 2.21
N VAL A 112 -0.40 10.99 3.45
CA VAL A 112 0.40 11.66 4.50
C VAL A 112 1.89 11.64 4.14
N ILE A 113 2.40 10.52 3.64
CA ILE A 113 3.78 10.40 3.17
C ILE A 113 4.04 11.39 2.04
N GLN A 114 3.14 11.49 1.07
CA GLN A 114 3.23 12.43 -0.05
C GLN A 114 3.16 13.89 0.42
N GLU A 115 2.27 14.21 1.36
CA GLU A 115 2.14 15.56 1.92
C GLU A 115 3.41 15.99 2.66
N ILE A 116 3.97 15.13 3.53
CA ILE A 116 5.22 15.44 4.26
C ILE A 116 6.38 15.55 3.27
N SER A 117 6.51 14.58 2.37
CA SER A 117 7.56 14.54 1.35
C SER A 117 7.53 15.79 0.48
N GLY A 118 6.35 16.20 0.00
CA GLY A 118 6.20 17.39 -0.83
C GLY A 118 6.59 18.71 -0.14
N ARG A 119 6.61 18.75 1.20
CA ARG A 119 7.05 19.93 1.96
C ARG A 119 8.56 20.02 2.14
N VAL A 120 9.28 18.93 1.96
CA VAL A 120 10.75 18.85 2.10
C VAL A 120 11.47 18.60 0.77
N GLY A 121 10.75 18.74 -0.35
CA GLY A 121 11.32 18.55 -1.68
C GLY A 121 11.15 17.14 -2.26
N GLY A 122 10.38 16.26 -1.63
CA GLY A 122 10.04 14.95 -2.18
C GLY A 122 11.24 14.03 -2.45
N GLN A 123 11.07 13.14 -3.41
CA GLN A 123 12.15 12.31 -3.94
C GLN A 123 13.09 13.18 -4.79
N GLN A 124 14.39 13.09 -4.54
CA GLN A 124 15.38 13.92 -5.23
C GLN A 124 16.17 13.12 -6.25
N THR A 125 16.21 13.66 -7.47
CA THR A 125 17.11 13.20 -8.53
C THR A 125 17.94 14.37 -9.03
N PHE A 126 19.25 14.18 -9.10
CA PHE A 126 20.20 15.21 -9.49
C PHE A 126 20.87 14.88 -10.81
N LEU A 127 20.98 15.89 -11.67
CA LEU A 127 21.90 15.91 -12.80
C LEU A 127 23.11 16.74 -12.40
N GLY A 128 24.29 16.15 -12.43
CA GLY A 128 25.55 16.88 -12.18
C GLY A 128 25.90 17.88 -13.25
N PRO A 129 27.01 18.62 -13.12
CA PRO A 129 27.42 19.67 -14.03
C PRO A 129 27.42 19.21 -15.49
N THR A 130 26.67 19.92 -16.31
CA THR A 130 26.52 19.66 -17.75
C THR A 130 26.66 21.00 -18.46
N LEU A 131 27.47 21.04 -19.52
CA LEU A 131 27.62 22.26 -20.32
C LEU A 131 26.42 22.38 -21.26
N SER A 132 25.78 23.51 -21.23
CA SER A 132 24.61 23.87 -22.04
C SER A 132 25.03 24.94 -23.06
N ILE A 133 24.92 24.66 -24.37
CA ILE A 133 25.29 25.58 -25.43
C ILE A 133 24.04 25.85 -26.30
N PRO A 134 23.47 27.05 -26.27
CA PRO A 134 22.37 27.40 -27.15
C PRO A 134 22.79 27.34 -28.65
N TYR A 135 21.90 26.87 -29.49
CA TYR A 135 22.10 26.90 -30.94
C TYR A 135 20.86 27.36 -31.67
N THR A 136 21.06 27.86 -32.89
CA THR A 136 19.97 28.27 -33.78
C THR A 136 20.18 27.61 -35.16
N ILE A 137 19.12 27.06 -35.71
CA ILE A 137 19.12 26.60 -37.11
C ILE A 137 18.40 27.66 -37.93
N PRO A 138 19.10 28.37 -38.84
CA PRO A 138 18.49 29.34 -39.69
C PRO A 138 17.40 28.72 -40.56
N PRO A 139 16.33 29.46 -40.89
CA PRO A 139 15.27 28.96 -41.75
C PRO A 139 15.80 28.66 -43.16
N ARG A 140 15.37 27.56 -43.75
CA ARG A 140 15.73 27.22 -45.13
C ARG A 140 14.96 28.06 -46.14
N ASP A 141 13.76 28.51 -45.79
CA ASP A 141 12.87 29.32 -46.60
C ASP A 141 12.59 30.66 -45.93
N LYS A 142 12.35 31.72 -46.73
CA LYS A 142 12.09 33.09 -46.24
C LYS A 142 10.88 33.19 -45.29
N ASN A 143 9.94 32.25 -45.39
CA ASN A 143 8.71 32.22 -44.58
C ASN A 143 8.78 31.26 -43.38
N ALA A 144 9.87 30.51 -43.20
CA ALA A 144 10.05 29.63 -42.06
C ALA A 144 10.67 30.38 -40.87
N SER A 145 10.31 30.01 -39.67
CA SER A 145 10.93 30.55 -38.45
C SER A 145 12.22 29.80 -38.11
N PRO A 146 13.21 30.48 -37.51
CA PRO A 146 14.41 29.81 -37.03
C PRO A 146 14.05 28.80 -35.91
N VAL A 147 14.77 27.69 -35.89
CA VAL A 147 14.63 26.68 -34.79
C VAL A 147 15.70 26.98 -33.75
N PHE A 148 15.27 27.12 -32.50
CA PHE A 148 16.17 27.32 -31.38
C PHE A 148 16.24 26.00 -30.57
N GLY A 149 17.44 25.67 -30.09
CA GLY A 149 17.64 24.52 -29.27
C GLY A 149 18.83 24.68 -28.36
N VAL A 150 19.08 23.66 -27.54
CA VAL A 150 20.26 23.60 -26.71
C VAL A 150 20.98 22.29 -26.93
N TYR A 151 22.27 22.39 -26.97
CA TYR A 151 23.19 21.29 -27.07
C TYR A 151 23.86 21.05 -25.72
N ALA A 152 23.73 19.86 -25.21
CA ALA A 152 24.32 19.46 -23.95
C ALA A 152 25.65 18.73 -24.20
N VAL A 153 26.68 19.08 -23.45
CA VAL A 153 27.96 18.38 -23.44
C VAL A 153 28.19 17.86 -22.02
N PHE A 154 28.41 16.57 -21.92
CA PHE A 154 28.68 15.91 -20.65
C PHE A 154 30.16 15.88 -20.35
N PRO A 155 30.58 16.00 -19.08
CA PRO A 155 32.00 15.95 -18.73
C PRO A 155 32.63 14.60 -19.11
N THR A 156 33.91 14.62 -19.39
CA THR A 156 34.70 13.40 -19.65
C THR A 156 34.79 12.51 -18.41
N GLN A 157 34.90 13.13 -17.25
CA GLN A 157 34.85 12.47 -15.96
C GLN A 157 33.91 13.26 -15.03
N GLY A 158 33.01 12.53 -14.38
CA GLY A 158 32.10 13.07 -13.39
C GLY A 158 32.21 12.29 -12.09
N ASP A 159 32.69 12.94 -11.05
CA ASP A 159 32.79 12.37 -9.71
C ASP A 159 31.79 13.06 -8.79
N ALA A 160 31.02 12.27 -8.04
CA ALA A 160 30.02 12.81 -7.13
C ALA A 160 30.19 12.18 -5.74
N SER A 161 30.06 12.99 -4.71
CA SER A 161 30.00 12.53 -3.32
C SER A 161 28.77 13.11 -2.63
N ILE A 162 28.05 12.27 -1.91
CA ILE A 162 26.83 12.65 -1.19
C ILE A 162 26.96 12.18 0.26
N LYS A 163 26.80 13.11 1.18
CA LYS A 163 26.69 12.82 2.61
C LYS A 163 25.28 13.11 3.07
N ILE A 164 24.60 12.09 3.61
CA ILE A 164 23.19 12.14 3.95
C ILE A 164 23.02 11.99 5.45
N ARG A 165 22.24 12.87 6.04
CA ARG A 165 21.72 12.74 7.40
C ARG A 165 20.23 12.53 7.33
N THR A 166 19.74 11.49 8.00
CA THR A 166 18.34 11.12 7.97
C THR A 166 17.63 11.47 9.27
N GLU A 167 16.34 11.76 9.17
CA GLU A 167 15.46 12.02 10.30
C GLU A 167 14.11 11.36 10.02
N GLU A 168 13.51 10.70 11.01
CA GLU A 168 12.12 10.26 10.93
C GLU A 168 11.17 11.38 11.32
N ARG A 169 10.41 11.91 10.39
CA ARG A 169 9.28 12.79 10.69
C ARG A 169 8.01 11.99 10.91
N ARG A 170 7.29 12.37 11.97
CA ARG A 170 6.05 11.71 12.36
C ARG A 170 4.87 12.66 12.22
N ARG A 171 3.78 12.15 11.63
CA ARG A 171 2.49 12.80 11.65
C ARG A 171 1.42 11.80 12.04
N SER A 172 0.83 11.97 13.23
CA SER A 172 -0.06 10.98 13.84
C SER A 172 0.67 9.63 14.01
N LEU A 173 0.21 8.58 13.35
CA LEU A 173 0.77 7.23 13.40
C LEU A 173 1.81 6.97 12.29
N PHE A 174 1.91 7.88 11.30
CA PHE A 174 2.74 7.66 10.12
C PHE A 174 4.15 8.24 10.32
N LYS A 175 5.14 7.47 9.89
CA LYS A 175 6.55 7.83 9.89
C LYS A 175 7.01 8.03 8.46
N VAL A 176 7.78 9.05 8.21
CA VAL A 176 8.34 9.34 6.90
C VAL A 176 9.82 9.61 7.03
N PRO A 177 10.69 8.82 6.39
CA PRO A 177 12.11 9.12 6.35
C PRO A 177 12.33 10.36 5.48
N VAL A 178 12.87 11.39 6.09
CA VAL A 178 13.34 12.60 5.43
C VAL A 178 14.84 12.72 5.60
N PHE A 179 15.49 13.39 4.68
CA PHE A 179 16.94 13.55 4.72
C PHE A 179 17.38 14.96 4.38
N GLN A 180 18.59 15.29 4.83
CA GLN A 180 19.39 16.40 4.36
C GLN A 180 20.64 15.82 3.72
N ALA A 181 20.97 16.30 2.52
CA ALA A 181 22.10 15.82 1.76
C ALA A 181 23.03 16.97 1.39
N ASP A 182 24.31 16.81 1.66
CA ASP A 182 25.39 17.63 1.16
C ASP A 182 25.98 16.92 -0.07
N LEU A 183 25.83 17.54 -1.25
CA LEU A 183 26.25 17.00 -2.53
C LEU A 183 27.42 17.80 -3.07
N LYS A 184 28.46 17.10 -3.52
CA LYS A 184 29.59 17.66 -4.23
C LYS A 184 29.75 16.94 -5.55
N PHE A 185 29.82 17.67 -6.64
CA PHE A 185 30.05 17.19 -7.98
C PHE A 185 31.34 17.77 -8.52
N ASP A 186 32.27 16.95 -8.94
CA ASP A 186 33.48 17.33 -9.63
C ASP A 186 33.39 16.90 -11.10
N ALA A 187 33.62 17.78 -12.02
CA ALA A 187 33.44 17.55 -13.46
C ALA A 187 34.58 18.12 -14.28
N ALA A 188 35.21 17.26 -15.07
CA ALA A 188 36.25 17.62 -16.04
C ALA A 188 35.67 17.68 -17.46
N PHE A 189 35.82 18.79 -18.13
CA PHE A 189 35.38 18.98 -19.51
C PHE A 189 36.55 19.03 -20.47
N ASP A 190 36.40 18.39 -21.63
CA ASP A 190 37.26 18.50 -22.79
C ASP A 190 36.37 18.73 -24.02
N LEU A 191 36.43 19.94 -24.58
CA LEU A 191 35.62 20.37 -25.70
C LEU A 191 36.35 20.18 -27.03
N THR A 192 37.44 19.44 -27.08
CA THR A 192 38.14 19.11 -28.31
C THR A 192 37.21 18.32 -29.26
N GLY A 193 36.93 18.86 -30.43
CA GLY A 193 36.04 18.24 -31.42
C GLY A 193 34.54 18.35 -31.12
N VAL A 194 34.14 19.16 -30.12
CA VAL A 194 32.74 19.49 -29.83
C VAL A 194 32.33 20.70 -30.66
N PRO A 195 31.15 20.68 -31.29
CA PRO A 195 30.12 19.65 -31.35
C PRO A 195 30.33 18.65 -32.49
N SER A 196 30.43 17.35 -32.16
CA SER A 196 30.61 16.27 -33.17
C SER A 196 29.29 15.70 -33.67
N ALA A 197 28.21 15.84 -32.90
CA ALA A 197 26.88 15.30 -33.21
C ALA A 197 25.83 16.41 -33.38
N ALA A 198 26.25 17.56 -33.89
CA ALA A 198 25.38 18.72 -34.07
C ALA A 198 24.25 18.48 -35.09
N PRO A 199 23.07 19.06 -34.91
CA PRO A 199 22.05 19.12 -35.95
C PRO A 199 22.57 19.86 -37.20
N ALA A 200 22.18 19.38 -38.38
CA ALA A 200 22.64 19.98 -39.64
C ALA A 200 22.22 21.45 -39.73
N GLY A 201 23.20 22.34 -39.97
CA GLY A 201 22.99 23.78 -40.08
C GLY A 201 22.88 24.51 -38.73
N ALA A 202 23.16 23.88 -37.63
CA ALA A 202 23.16 24.53 -36.31
C ALA A 202 24.33 25.52 -36.17
N VAL A 203 24.01 26.73 -35.73
CA VAL A 203 24.97 27.79 -35.36
C VAL A 203 24.96 27.91 -33.82
N PHE A 204 26.08 27.67 -33.18
CA PHE A 204 26.23 27.65 -31.75
C PHE A 204 26.59 29.03 -31.20
N ASP A 205 25.91 29.43 -30.11
CA ASP A 205 26.22 30.65 -29.39
C ASP A 205 27.04 30.32 -28.11
N TRP A 206 28.35 30.27 -28.29
CA TRP A 206 29.30 30.01 -27.23
C TRP A 206 29.34 31.11 -26.16
N THR A 207 28.92 32.34 -26.49
CA THR A 207 28.89 33.46 -25.53
C THR A 207 27.79 33.29 -24.48
N ARG A 208 26.79 32.47 -24.80
CA ARG A 208 25.66 32.13 -23.93
C ARG A 208 25.78 30.74 -23.35
N ALA A 209 26.88 30.07 -23.61
CA ALA A 209 27.14 28.77 -23.00
C ALA A 209 27.24 28.90 -21.45
N GLY A 210 26.80 27.89 -20.73
CA GLY A 210 26.86 27.89 -19.28
C GLY A 210 26.85 26.49 -18.70
N ILE A 211 27.38 26.35 -17.50
CA ILE A 211 27.32 25.11 -16.74
C ILE A 211 26.00 25.07 -15.97
N VAL A 212 25.29 23.97 -16.09
CA VAL A 212 23.99 23.75 -15.43
C VAL A 212 24.01 22.47 -14.59
N VAL A 213 23.25 22.51 -13.53
CA VAL A 213 22.88 21.33 -12.70
C VAL A 213 21.37 21.18 -12.71
N GLY A 214 20.88 19.95 -12.62
CA GLY A 214 19.44 19.66 -12.61
C GLY A 214 19.01 19.01 -11.28
N VAL A 215 17.83 19.39 -10.79
CA VAL A 215 17.22 18.80 -9.59
C VAL A 215 15.74 18.51 -9.83
N SER A 216 15.21 17.45 -9.28
CA SER A 216 13.80 17.10 -9.51
C SER A 216 12.83 18.04 -8.80
N ASP A 217 13.18 18.53 -7.62
CA ASP A 217 12.36 19.48 -6.87
C ASP A 217 13.22 20.55 -6.17
N ALA A 218 13.17 21.76 -6.71
CA ALA A 218 13.91 22.90 -6.20
C ALA A 218 13.49 23.32 -4.76
N ARG A 219 12.29 22.95 -4.32
CA ARG A 219 11.80 23.25 -2.98
C ARG A 219 12.62 22.58 -1.87
N GLY A 220 13.40 21.55 -2.25
CA GLY A 220 14.33 20.90 -1.34
C GLY A 220 15.60 21.69 -1.05
N ALA A 221 15.90 22.78 -1.76
CA ALA A 221 17.11 23.58 -1.54
C ALA A 221 17.18 24.14 -0.11
N LEU A 222 18.29 23.86 0.57
CA LEU A 222 18.57 24.36 1.94
C LEU A 222 19.53 25.54 1.94
N ALA A 223 20.26 25.73 0.85
CA ALA A 223 21.16 26.85 0.62
C ALA A 223 21.31 27.07 -0.88
N ASP A 224 21.79 28.24 -1.26
CA ASP A 224 22.18 28.52 -2.63
C ASP A 224 23.32 27.59 -3.03
N GLY A 225 23.15 26.92 -4.16
CA GLY A 225 24.22 26.10 -4.73
C GLY A 225 25.32 26.97 -5.30
N THR A 226 26.54 26.44 -5.33
CA THR A 226 27.72 27.15 -5.84
C THR A 226 28.46 26.34 -6.88
N LEU A 227 29.02 27.02 -7.86
CA LEU A 227 29.98 26.49 -8.83
C LEU A 227 31.34 27.13 -8.58
N THR A 228 32.38 26.33 -8.44
CA THR A 228 33.76 26.77 -8.34
C THR A 228 34.51 26.37 -9.61
N THR A 229 35.17 27.34 -10.24
CA THR A 229 36.03 27.13 -11.40
C THR A 229 37.21 28.08 -11.32
N ASN A 230 38.41 27.65 -11.70
CA ASN A 230 39.65 28.44 -11.67
C ASN A 230 39.90 29.18 -10.34
N GLY A 231 39.37 28.67 -9.21
CA GLY A 231 39.50 29.27 -7.87
C GLY A 231 38.43 30.32 -7.56
N GLU A 232 37.58 30.68 -8.50
CA GLU A 232 36.44 31.58 -8.27
C GLU A 232 35.19 30.77 -7.96
N THR A 233 34.37 31.24 -7.01
CA THR A 233 33.12 30.58 -6.63
C THR A 233 31.94 31.51 -6.92
N VAL A 234 31.00 31.04 -7.73
CA VAL A 234 29.81 31.78 -8.15
C VAL A 234 28.56 31.01 -7.72
N ALA A 235 27.53 31.74 -7.27
CA ALA A 235 26.26 31.14 -6.92
C ALA A 235 25.47 30.76 -8.18
N PHE A 236 24.78 29.63 -8.13
CA PHE A 236 23.85 29.22 -9.17
C PHE A 236 22.62 30.15 -9.20
N VAL A 237 22.15 30.45 -10.39
CA VAL A 237 20.89 31.13 -10.63
C VAL A 237 19.91 30.20 -11.37
N PRO A 238 18.59 30.40 -11.23
CA PRO A 238 17.64 29.67 -12.06
C PRO A 238 18.00 29.80 -13.54
N ALA A 239 18.11 28.70 -14.23
CA ALA A 239 18.48 28.66 -15.64
C ALA A 239 17.37 27.97 -16.43
N ASP A 240 16.95 28.61 -17.52
CA ASP A 240 16.19 27.91 -18.53
C ASP A 240 17.14 26.99 -19.29
N MET A 241 17.32 25.78 -18.77
CA MET A 241 17.83 24.77 -19.63
C MET A 241 16.71 24.40 -20.57
N ILE A 242 16.73 25.08 -21.70
CA ILE A 242 16.40 24.42 -22.93
C ILE A 242 14.93 24.32 -23.16
N GLY A 243 14.41 25.42 -23.59
CA GLY A 243 13.26 25.39 -24.44
C GLY A 243 13.59 24.72 -25.76
N ASP A 244 13.46 23.43 -25.90
CA ASP A 244 13.12 22.88 -27.18
C ASP A 244 11.64 23.15 -27.39
N THR A 245 11.34 23.96 -28.39
CA THR A 245 9.98 24.31 -28.80
C THR A 245 9.25 23.16 -29.49
N THR A 246 9.89 22.01 -29.64
CA THR A 246 9.41 20.87 -30.42
C THR A 246 8.65 19.79 -29.60
N GLY A 247 8.40 19.99 -28.32
CA GLY A 247 7.55 19.07 -27.52
C GLY A 247 8.15 17.71 -27.21
N GLU A 248 9.46 17.53 -27.40
CA GLU A 248 10.14 16.29 -27.05
C GLU A 248 10.20 16.03 -25.53
N GLN A 249 10.24 14.76 -25.17
CA GLN A 249 10.29 14.29 -23.79
C GLN A 249 11.45 14.96 -23.02
N ARG A 250 11.11 15.73 -21.97
CA ARG A 250 12.09 16.36 -21.08
C ARG A 250 12.22 15.55 -19.80
N LEU A 251 13.43 15.52 -19.23
CA LEU A 251 13.57 15.15 -17.83
C LEU A 251 12.78 16.14 -16.98
N PRO A 252 11.99 15.69 -16.02
CA PRO A 252 11.24 16.59 -15.12
C PRO A 252 12.19 17.18 -14.06
N LEU A 253 13.18 17.96 -14.52
CA LEU A 253 14.17 18.62 -13.68
C LEU A 253 14.04 20.13 -13.76
N THR A 254 14.24 20.78 -12.64
CA THR A 254 14.50 22.23 -12.55
C THR A 254 15.99 22.46 -12.66
N TYR A 255 16.40 23.40 -13.48
CA TYR A 255 17.81 23.66 -13.74
C TYR A 255 18.29 24.95 -13.11
N PHE A 256 19.52 24.91 -12.62
CA PHE A 256 20.27 26.05 -12.12
C PHE A 256 21.58 26.14 -12.89
N GLY A 257 22.01 27.33 -13.23
CA GLY A 257 23.18 27.51 -14.08
C GLY A 257 24.04 28.69 -13.69
N VAL A 258 25.27 28.64 -14.14
CA VAL A 258 26.24 29.74 -14.11
C VAL A 258 26.70 29.97 -15.54
N ARG A 259 26.62 31.23 -15.98
CA ARG A 259 27.20 31.70 -17.23
C ARG A 259 28.44 32.51 -16.90
N GLU A 260 29.59 31.97 -17.20
CA GLU A 260 30.86 32.64 -17.04
C GLU A 260 31.48 32.91 -18.38
N ALA A 261 31.66 34.18 -18.71
CA ALA A 261 32.20 34.59 -20.02
C ALA A 261 33.62 34.07 -20.19
N GLY A 262 33.84 33.32 -21.27
CA GLY A 262 35.15 32.79 -21.63
C GLY A 262 35.49 31.40 -21.06
N LEU A 263 34.66 30.82 -20.20
CA LEU A 263 34.89 29.45 -19.70
C LEU A 263 34.71 28.39 -20.79
N ALA A 264 33.65 28.52 -21.58
CA ALA A 264 33.33 27.57 -22.65
C ALA A 264 33.61 28.20 -24.00
N HIS A 265 34.62 27.71 -24.66
CA HIS A 265 34.93 28.01 -26.08
C HIS A 265 35.35 26.72 -26.79
N PRO A 266 35.33 26.70 -28.14
CA PRO A 266 35.79 25.52 -28.88
C PRO A 266 37.19 25.10 -28.47
N ASN A 267 37.37 23.77 -28.23
CA ASN A 267 38.62 23.13 -27.77
C ASN A 267 39.10 23.54 -26.38
N ALA A 268 38.23 24.12 -25.51
CA ALA A 268 38.57 24.41 -24.12
C ALA A 268 38.64 23.12 -23.30
N THR A 269 39.55 23.10 -22.32
CA THR A 269 39.58 22.10 -21.25
C THR A 269 39.49 22.84 -19.92
N PHE A 270 38.59 22.41 -19.06
CA PHE A 270 38.40 23.05 -17.76
C PHE A 270 37.79 22.07 -16.73
N HIS A 271 37.90 22.41 -15.48
CA HIS A 271 37.36 21.65 -14.37
C HIS A 271 36.43 22.53 -13.55
N VAL A 272 35.32 21.95 -13.11
CA VAL A 272 34.34 22.64 -12.24
C VAL A 272 33.94 21.76 -11.08
N THR A 273 33.72 22.38 -9.95
CA THR A 273 33.15 21.75 -8.74
C THR A 273 31.81 22.43 -8.42
N ALA A 274 30.75 21.66 -8.36
CA ALA A 274 29.44 22.14 -7.89
C ALA A 274 29.15 21.60 -6.49
N ALA A 275 28.69 22.50 -5.60
CA ALA A 275 28.28 22.14 -4.25
C ALA A 275 26.81 22.52 -4.05
N LEU A 276 26.00 21.55 -3.60
CA LEU A 276 24.57 21.72 -3.37
C LEU A 276 24.21 21.18 -1.97
N ARG A 277 23.21 21.78 -1.35
CA ARG A 277 22.65 21.30 -0.10
C ARG A 277 21.14 21.23 -0.20
N PHE A 278 20.59 20.00 -0.10
CA PHE A 278 19.19 19.72 -0.34
C PHE A 278 18.58 18.87 0.75
N SER A 279 17.29 19.08 0.99
CA SER A 279 16.43 18.15 1.71
C SER A 279 15.60 17.33 0.73
N GLY A 280 15.12 16.20 1.21
CA GLY A 280 14.22 15.34 0.47
C GLY A 280 13.60 14.27 1.35
N ALA A 281 12.86 13.37 0.73
CA ALA A 281 12.24 12.25 1.41
C ALA A 281 12.27 10.99 0.55
N GLN A 282 12.32 9.84 1.18
CA GLN A 282 12.17 8.50 0.63
C GLN A 282 13.28 8.05 -0.35
N ARG A 283 13.76 8.88 -1.27
CA ARG A 283 14.71 8.48 -2.31
C ARG A 283 15.63 9.63 -2.71
N ILE A 284 16.90 9.29 -2.94
CA ILE A 284 17.88 10.18 -3.57
C ILE A 284 18.56 9.44 -4.72
N ALA A 285 18.79 10.13 -5.83
CA ALA A 285 19.49 9.57 -6.98
C ALA A 285 20.34 10.62 -7.70
N VAL A 286 21.39 10.16 -8.36
CA VAL A 286 22.21 10.95 -9.29
C VAL A 286 22.20 10.27 -10.65
N LEU A 287 21.99 11.03 -11.70
CA LEU A 287 22.14 10.54 -13.08
C LEU A 287 23.63 10.37 -13.41
N ALA A 288 23.97 9.36 -14.19
CA ALA A 288 25.34 9.17 -14.65
C ALA A 288 25.71 10.25 -15.68
N TYR A 289 26.04 11.44 -15.21
CA TYR A 289 26.19 12.66 -16.00
C TYR A 289 27.51 12.74 -16.77
N GLY A 290 28.59 12.09 -16.33
CA GLY A 290 29.87 12.04 -17.03
C GLY A 290 29.95 10.94 -18.09
N LYS A 291 30.89 11.00 -19.02
CA LYS A 291 31.28 9.86 -19.87
C LYS A 291 31.63 8.66 -18.95
N SER A 292 32.49 8.89 -17.97
CA SER A 292 32.66 7.98 -16.83
C SER A 292 32.15 8.68 -15.59
N THR A 293 31.36 7.98 -14.77
CA THR A 293 30.76 8.54 -13.56
C THR A 293 31.12 7.68 -12.37
N HIS A 294 31.67 8.31 -11.31
CA HIS A 294 31.86 7.71 -10.00
C HIS A 294 30.97 8.41 -9.00
N LEU A 295 30.27 7.65 -8.19
CA LEU A 295 29.40 8.17 -7.14
C LEU A 295 29.71 7.45 -5.84
N THR A 296 29.90 8.22 -4.77
CA THR A 296 29.97 7.73 -3.39
C THR A 296 28.83 8.33 -2.58
N VAL A 297 28.10 7.47 -1.90
CA VAL A 297 26.98 7.87 -1.01
C VAL A 297 27.25 7.33 0.38
N GLU A 298 27.19 8.19 1.37
CA GLU A 298 27.28 7.87 2.80
C GLU A 298 26.01 8.33 3.51
N SER A 299 25.45 7.48 4.37
CA SER A 299 24.26 7.82 5.15
C SER A 299 24.24 7.08 6.48
N ASP A 300 23.58 7.70 7.47
CA ASP A 300 23.26 7.12 8.78
C ASP A 300 22.03 6.18 8.77
N TRP A 301 21.39 5.97 7.61
CA TRP A 301 20.22 5.08 7.48
C TRP A 301 20.62 3.60 7.48
N PRO A 302 20.06 2.75 8.37
CA PRO A 302 20.50 1.36 8.51
C PRO A 302 20.00 0.41 7.42
N SER A 303 18.98 0.80 6.66
CA SER A 303 18.27 -0.11 5.74
C SER A 303 18.09 0.51 4.35
N PRO A 304 19.19 0.67 3.58
CA PRO A 304 19.11 1.18 2.22
C PRO A 304 18.55 0.14 1.26
N SER A 305 17.76 0.58 0.29
CA SER A 305 17.50 -0.16 -0.94
C SER A 305 18.20 0.55 -2.10
N PHE A 306 19.16 -0.12 -2.70
CA PHE A 306 19.84 0.39 -3.88
C PHE A 306 19.00 0.12 -5.11
N ASP A 307 18.72 1.17 -5.89
CA ASP A 307 17.85 1.12 -7.06
C ASP A 307 18.41 1.92 -8.24
N GLY A 308 17.68 1.90 -9.36
CA GLY A 308 18.03 2.65 -10.56
C GLY A 308 18.62 1.80 -11.66
N GLY A 309 19.35 2.44 -12.58
CA GLY A 309 19.94 1.78 -13.75
C GLY A 309 21.16 0.91 -13.44
N PHE A 310 21.84 1.22 -12.34
CA PHE A 310 23.07 0.52 -11.91
C PHE A 310 23.08 0.33 -10.41
N LEU A 311 23.55 -0.83 -9.98
CA LEU A 311 23.79 -1.13 -8.57
C LEU A 311 25.21 -0.72 -8.14
N PRO A 312 25.45 -0.46 -6.85
CA PRO A 312 26.79 -0.13 -6.36
C PRO A 312 27.76 -1.29 -6.56
N VAL A 313 28.99 -0.97 -6.98
CA VAL A 313 30.08 -1.93 -7.14
C VAL A 313 30.61 -2.40 -5.78
N LYS A 314 30.64 -1.45 -4.82
CA LYS A 314 30.95 -1.74 -3.42
C LYS A 314 29.86 -1.18 -2.53
N ARG A 315 29.52 -1.93 -1.49
CA ARG A 315 28.55 -1.50 -0.48
C ARG A 315 28.93 -2.05 0.89
N THR A 316 28.75 -1.20 1.89
CA THR A 316 28.84 -1.60 3.29
C THR A 316 27.56 -1.15 3.96
N VAL A 317 26.87 -2.07 4.64
CA VAL A 317 25.62 -1.78 5.38
C VAL A 317 25.80 -2.24 6.82
N SER A 318 25.50 -1.36 7.76
CA SER A 318 25.61 -1.62 9.19
C SER A 318 24.41 -1.00 9.93
N PRO A 319 24.20 -1.34 11.21
CA PRO A 319 23.16 -0.69 12.01
C PRO A 319 23.34 0.83 12.17
N GLN A 320 24.56 1.35 11.94
CA GLN A 320 24.90 2.77 12.06
C GLN A 320 24.75 3.53 10.74
N GLY A 321 24.47 2.82 9.63
CA GLY A 321 24.32 3.44 8.32
C GLY A 321 24.95 2.62 7.21
N PHE A 322 25.09 3.25 6.04
CA PHE A 322 25.65 2.59 4.87
C PHE A 322 26.60 3.49 4.08
N THR A 323 27.44 2.85 3.29
CA THR A 323 28.24 3.45 2.22
C THR A 323 28.03 2.65 0.94
N GLY A 324 27.79 3.36 -0.18
CA GLY A 324 27.66 2.78 -1.52
C GLY A 324 28.57 3.50 -2.51
N GLU A 325 29.28 2.72 -3.35
CA GLU A 325 30.16 3.24 -4.40
C GLU A 325 29.70 2.71 -5.76
N TRP A 326 29.47 3.60 -6.70
CA TRP A 326 29.16 3.27 -8.10
C TRP A 326 30.29 3.69 -9.01
N SER A 327 30.51 2.92 -10.07
CA SER A 327 31.42 3.26 -11.15
C SER A 327 30.77 2.85 -12.47
N VAL A 328 30.40 3.86 -13.27
CA VAL A 328 29.71 3.66 -14.54
C VAL A 328 30.62 4.11 -15.65
N PRO A 329 31.30 3.19 -16.37
CA PRO A 329 32.10 3.52 -17.52
C PRO A 329 31.25 3.91 -18.72
N PHE A 330 31.83 4.63 -19.68
CA PHE A 330 31.14 5.18 -20.86
C PHE A 330 30.37 4.11 -21.66
N ILE A 331 30.95 2.94 -21.84
CA ILE A 331 30.30 1.83 -22.57
C ILE A 331 29.03 1.37 -21.84
N ALA A 332 29.07 1.25 -20.51
CA ALA A 332 27.92 0.83 -19.72
C ALA A 332 26.81 1.92 -19.70
N ARG A 333 27.18 3.19 -19.66
CA ARG A 333 26.24 4.30 -19.73
C ARG A 333 25.39 4.26 -21.02
N GLY A 334 25.99 3.91 -22.18
CA GLY A 334 25.30 3.69 -23.44
C GLY A 334 24.67 4.94 -24.05
N ILE A 335 25.11 6.15 -23.65
CA ILE A 335 24.62 7.43 -24.11
C ILE A 335 25.81 8.24 -24.67
N ARG A 336 25.59 8.97 -25.75
CA ARG A 336 26.63 9.81 -26.36
C ARG A 336 27.19 10.83 -25.36
N ALA A 337 28.41 11.28 -25.58
CA ALA A 337 29.07 12.27 -24.75
C ALA A 337 28.46 13.67 -24.86
N GLU A 338 27.67 13.88 -25.87
CA GLU A 338 27.06 15.16 -26.20
C GLU A 338 25.80 14.95 -27.06
N GLY A 339 24.93 15.93 -27.15
CA GLY A 339 23.74 15.86 -27.99
C GLY A 339 22.67 16.89 -27.60
N THR A 340 21.51 16.77 -28.21
CA THR A 340 20.34 17.61 -27.93
C THR A 340 19.59 17.15 -26.69
N SER A 341 18.41 17.68 -26.43
CA SER A 341 17.50 17.29 -25.33
C SER A 341 17.26 15.79 -25.24
N THR A 342 17.25 15.06 -26.35
CA THR A 342 17.10 13.60 -26.38
C THR A 342 18.24 12.87 -25.69
N ALA A 343 19.48 13.36 -25.77
CA ALA A 343 20.61 12.77 -25.06
C ALA A 343 20.49 13.00 -23.53
N VAL A 344 19.98 14.16 -23.13
CA VAL A 344 19.71 14.49 -21.72
C VAL A 344 18.58 13.61 -21.18
N SER A 345 17.46 13.47 -21.90
CA SER A 345 16.32 12.64 -21.49
C SER A 345 16.70 11.16 -21.37
N ALA A 346 17.62 10.68 -22.20
CA ALA A 346 18.10 9.30 -22.11
C ALA A 346 18.86 8.98 -20.80
N LEU A 347 19.32 10.01 -20.06
CA LEU A 347 19.99 9.83 -18.76
C LEU A 347 19.08 9.29 -17.67
N ASP A 348 17.76 9.44 -17.78
CA ASP A 348 16.81 8.97 -16.76
C ASP A 348 17.02 7.49 -16.40
N ARG A 349 17.28 6.65 -17.39
CA ARG A 349 17.58 5.24 -17.22
C ARG A 349 18.94 4.93 -16.55
N THR A 350 19.78 5.94 -16.36
CA THR A 350 21.11 5.81 -15.75
C THR A 350 21.14 6.26 -14.30
N ALA A 351 20.01 6.43 -13.68
CA ALA A 351 19.92 6.85 -12.28
C ALA A 351 20.63 5.87 -11.35
N LEU A 352 21.43 6.41 -10.44
CA LEU A 352 22.14 5.72 -9.37
C LEU A 352 21.42 6.10 -8.09
N GLY A 353 20.56 5.23 -7.57
CA GLY A 353 19.59 5.61 -6.55
C GLY A 353 19.74 4.82 -5.26
N VAL A 354 19.30 5.45 -4.18
CA VAL A 354 19.09 4.84 -2.87
C VAL A 354 17.73 5.26 -2.35
N SER A 355 16.91 4.25 -2.02
CA SER A 355 15.63 4.43 -1.35
C SER A 355 15.76 4.08 0.14
N PHE A 356 15.21 4.94 1.00
CA PHE A 356 15.16 4.76 2.43
C PHE A 356 13.93 3.95 2.78
N ILE A 357 14.10 2.63 2.99
CA ILE A 357 13.00 1.71 3.28
C ILE A 357 12.80 1.61 4.78
N GLU A 358 11.57 1.70 5.23
CA GLU A 358 11.20 1.29 6.58
C GLU A 358 11.06 -0.23 6.62
N VAL A 359 11.91 -0.92 7.40
CA VAL A 359 12.01 -2.39 7.46
C VAL A 359 10.72 -3.06 7.93
N ALA A 360 9.84 -2.34 8.60
CA ALA A 360 8.61 -2.86 9.17
C ALA A 360 7.41 -1.99 8.74
N ASP A 361 7.05 -2.05 7.46
CA ASP A 361 5.78 -1.47 7.02
C ASP A 361 4.61 -2.41 7.44
N PRO A 362 3.85 -2.06 8.49
CA PRO A 362 2.75 -2.89 8.97
C PRO A 362 1.65 -3.06 7.91
N TYR A 363 1.50 -2.11 7.00
CA TYR A 363 0.48 -2.15 5.95
C TYR A 363 0.78 -3.21 4.89
N GLN A 364 2.04 -3.41 4.52
CA GLN A 364 2.41 -4.45 3.57
C GLN A 364 2.10 -5.84 4.13
N SER A 365 2.45 -6.10 5.39
CA SER A 365 2.19 -7.37 6.05
C SER A 365 0.69 -7.64 6.20
N VAL A 366 -0.10 -6.64 6.63
CA VAL A 366 -1.56 -6.77 6.74
C VAL A 366 -2.20 -6.92 5.36
N ASN A 367 -1.73 -6.23 4.33
CA ASN A 367 -2.22 -6.35 2.96
C ASN A 367 -2.00 -7.77 2.40
N ARG A 368 -0.88 -8.41 2.72
CA ARG A 368 -0.64 -9.82 2.38
C ARG A 368 -1.62 -10.76 3.08
N SER A 369 -1.98 -10.46 4.33
CA SER A 369 -2.90 -11.29 5.11
C SER A 369 -4.28 -11.42 4.46
N ARG A 370 -4.74 -10.40 3.76
CA ARG A 370 -6.04 -10.37 3.06
C ARG A 370 -6.19 -11.49 2.03
N LYS A 371 -5.12 -11.87 1.34
CA LYS A 371 -5.13 -12.94 0.34
C LYS A 371 -5.48 -14.31 0.91
N TYR A 372 -5.26 -14.49 2.21
CA TYR A 372 -5.42 -15.79 2.88
C TYR A 372 -6.65 -15.85 3.79
N VAL A 373 -7.44 -14.76 3.93
CA VAL A 373 -8.59 -14.70 4.85
C VAL A 373 -9.55 -15.85 4.65
N LEU A 374 -9.98 -16.11 3.41
CA LEU A 374 -10.94 -17.17 3.10
C LEU A 374 -10.39 -18.56 3.42
N LEU A 375 -9.12 -18.82 3.14
CA LEU A 375 -8.46 -20.08 3.48
C LEU A 375 -8.50 -20.33 5.00
N PHE A 376 -8.17 -19.29 5.80
CA PHE A 376 -8.12 -19.44 7.26
C PHE A 376 -9.50 -19.54 7.90
N VAL A 377 -10.48 -18.77 7.42
CA VAL A 377 -11.87 -18.94 7.86
C VAL A 377 -12.35 -20.35 7.57
N GLY A 378 -12.06 -20.86 6.36
CA GLY A 378 -12.39 -22.23 5.97
C GLY A 378 -11.72 -23.28 6.85
N LEU A 379 -10.43 -23.13 7.17
CA LEU A 379 -9.70 -24.07 8.04
C LEU A 379 -10.23 -24.09 9.47
N VAL A 380 -10.58 -22.94 10.04
CA VAL A 380 -11.19 -22.90 11.38
C VAL A 380 -12.58 -23.50 11.36
N PHE A 381 -13.42 -23.20 10.37
CA PHE A 381 -14.74 -23.81 10.23
C PHE A 381 -14.64 -25.33 10.08
N LEU A 382 -13.68 -25.79 9.29
CA LEU A 382 -13.40 -27.20 9.12
C LEU A 382 -12.95 -27.87 10.43
N THR A 383 -12.13 -27.18 11.23
CA THR A 383 -11.73 -27.66 12.56
C THR A 383 -12.93 -27.83 13.49
N TYR A 384 -13.83 -26.84 13.52
CA TYR A 384 -15.08 -26.96 14.28
C TYR A 384 -15.96 -28.10 13.77
N PHE A 385 -16.05 -28.27 12.44
CA PHE A 385 -16.79 -29.37 11.84
C PHE A 385 -16.20 -30.73 12.25
N VAL A 386 -14.86 -30.89 12.22
CA VAL A 386 -14.20 -32.13 12.67
C VAL A 386 -14.48 -32.39 14.15
N PHE A 387 -14.43 -31.35 14.99
CA PHE A 387 -14.78 -31.52 16.41
C PHE A 387 -16.24 -31.91 16.59
N GLU A 388 -17.15 -31.36 15.83
CA GLU A 388 -18.56 -31.72 15.87
C GLU A 388 -18.77 -33.19 15.50
N VAL A 389 -18.12 -33.65 14.41
CA VAL A 389 -18.22 -35.06 13.97
C VAL A 389 -17.61 -36.00 14.98
N THR A 390 -16.45 -35.68 15.56
CA THR A 390 -15.74 -36.57 16.50
C THR A 390 -16.39 -36.61 17.87
N THR A 391 -17.09 -35.55 18.29
CA THR A 391 -17.77 -35.50 19.60
C THR A 391 -19.24 -35.92 19.53
N GLY A 392 -19.83 -35.98 18.33
CA GLY A 392 -21.26 -36.24 18.13
C GLY A 392 -22.18 -35.09 18.62
N LYS A 393 -21.63 -34.02 19.20
CA LYS A 393 -22.39 -32.83 19.60
C LYS A 393 -22.66 -31.93 18.40
N ARG A 394 -23.89 -31.43 18.28
CA ARG A 394 -24.31 -30.58 17.16
C ARG A 394 -23.99 -29.11 17.44
N VAL A 395 -23.28 -28.47 16.53
CA VAL A 395 -23.01 -27.04 16.55
C VAL A 395 -24.09 -26.31 15.75
N HIS A 396 -24.68 -25.27 16.35
CA HIS A 396 -25.66 -24.45 15.65
C HIS A 396 -24.97 -23.56 14.60
N PRO A 397 -25.55 -23.34 13.40
CA PRO A 397 -24.94 -22.50 12.34
C PRO A 397 -24.55 -21.10 12.82
N ALA A 398 -25.31 -20.49 13.75
CA ALA A 398 -24.98 -19.19 14.33
C ALA A 398 -23.58 -19.16 15.02
N GLN A 399 -23.14 -20.30 15.58
CA GLN A 399 -21.81 -20.38 16.19
C GLN A 399 -20.70 -20.28 15.16
N TYR A 400 -20.89 -20.88 13.97
CA TYR A 400 -19.95 -20.71 12.85
C TYR A 400 -19.88 -19.24 12.39
N VAL A 401 -21.03 -18.54 12.34
CA VAL A 401 -21.05 -17.09 12.01
C VAL A 401 -20.25 -16.30 13.04
N LEU A 402 -20.47 -16.52 14.34
CA LEU A 402 -19.75 -15.82 15.41
C LEU A 402 -18.24 -16.09 15.35
N VAL A 403 -17.84 -17.33 15.09
CA VAL A 403 -16.45 -17.73 14.89
C VAL A 403 -15.84 -17.03 13.68
N GLY A 404 -16.57 -16.96 12.56
CA GLY A 404 -16.13 -16.27 11.36
C GLY A 404 -15.97 -14.75 11.58
N VAL A 405 -16.93 -14.14 12.26
CA VAL A 405 -16.87 -12.70 12.61
C VAL A 405 -15.68 -12.43 13.54
N ALA A 406 -15.44 -13.29 14.54
CA ALA A 406 -14.27 -13.15 15.41
C ALA A 406 -12.94 -13.19 14.65
N GLN A 407 -12.83 -14.07 13.64
CA GLN A 407 -11.65 -14.13 12.77
C GLN A 407 -11.50 -12.89 11.89
N ILE A 408 -12.58 -12.32 11.41
CA ILE A 408 -12.54 -11.09 10.61
C ILE A 408 -12.14 -9.90 11.48
N ILE A 409 -12.67 -9.82 12.70
CA ILE A 409 -12.28 -8.79 13.69
C ILE A 409 -10.79 -8.90 14.06
N PHE A 410 -10.22 -10.10 14.05
CA PHE A 410 -8.78 -10.28 14.24
C PHE A 410 -7.95 -9.41 13.30
N TYR A 411 -8.30 -9.31 12.02
CA TYR A 411 -7.55 -8.49 11.05
C TYR A 411 -7.65 -7.00 11.37
N LEU A 412 -8.81 -6.51 11.84
CA LEU A 412 -8.96 -5.11 12.29
C LEU A 412 -8.12 -4.85 13.55
N LEU A 413 -8.15 -5.80 14.49
CA LEU A 413 -7.36 -5.69 15.72
C LEU A 413 -5.86 -5.74 15.41
N LEU A 414 -5.45 -6.63 14.51
CA LEU A 414 -4.07 -6.73 14.03
C LEU A 414 -3.60 -5.40 13.42
N LEU A 415 -4.38 -4.82 12.51
CA LEU A 415 -4.05 -3.55 11.88
C LEU A 415 -3.91 -2.44 12.94
N SER A 416 -4.89 -2.31 13.82
CA SER A 416 -4.90 -1.25 14.85
C SER A 416 -3.74 -1.36 15.84
N LEU A 417 -3.36 -2.57 16.22
CA LEU A 417 -2.22 -2.80 17.11
C LEU A 417 -0.90 -2.65 16.36
N ALA A 418 -0.80 -3.16 15.13
CA ALA A 418 0.42 -3.08 14.33
C ALA A 418 0.83 -1.62 14.05
N GLU A 419 -0.13 -0.72 13.86
CA GLU A 419 0.12 0.72 13.71
C GLU A 419 0.75 1.38 14.97
N ARG A 420 0.52 0.81 16.15
CA ARG A 420 0.96 1.40 17.43
C ARG A 420 2.22 0.78 18.01
N ILE A 421 2.28 -0.54 18.00
CA ILE A 421 3.32 -1.33 18.70
C ILE A 421 4.15 -2.19 17.75
N GLY A 422 3.94 -2.05 16.43
CA GLY A 422 4.60 -2.85 15.41
C GLY A 422 3.89 -4.17 15.14
N PHE A 423 4.23 -4.77 13.98
CA PHE A 423 3.52 -5.95 13.48
C PHE A 423 3.64 -7.17 14.41
N ASP A 424 4.84 -7.47 14.93
CA ASP A 424 5.09 -8.68 15.69
C ASP A 424 4.31 -8.71 17.01
N TRP A 425 4.37 -7.64 17.78
CA TRP A 425 3.60 -7.51 19.03
C TRP A 425 2.10 -7.38 18.76
N GLY A 426 1.72 -6.66 17.70
CA GLY A 426 0.33 -6.55 17.26
C GLY A 426 -0.26 -7.93 16.93
N PHE A 427 0.49 -8.76 16.19
CA PHE A 427 0.09 -10.11 15.84
C PHE A 427 0.01 -11.03 17.07
N LEU A 428 0.99 -10.97 17.95
CA LEU A 428 1.01 -11.82 19.17
C LEU A 428 -0.21 -11.54 20.05
N ILE A 429 -0.57 -10.28 20.25
CA ILE A 429 -1.71 -9.88 21.09
C ILE A 429 -3.03 -10.20 20.37
N ALA A 430 -3.21 -9.79 19.12
CA ALA A 430 -4.45 -10.03 18.38
C ALA A 430 -4.68 -11.52 18.13
N GLY A 431 -3.65 -12.24 17.69
CA GLY A 431 -3.69 -13.68 17.46
C GLY A 431 -3.93 -14.47 18.73
N GLY A 432 -3.19 -14.15 19.79
CA GLY A 432 -3.36 -14.78 21.11
C GLY A 432 -4.77 -14.59 21.67
N ALA A 433 -5.31 -13.36 21.62
CA ALA A 433 -6.69 -13.07 22.04
C ALA A 433 -7.71 -13.88 21.23
N THR A 434 -7.53 -13.96 19.91
CA THR A 434 -8.45 -14.71 19.04
C THR A 434 -8.36 -16.21 19.27
N VAL A 435 -7.15 -16.77 19.41
CA VAL A 435 -6.93 -18.19 19.72
C VAL A 435 -7.59 -18.55 21.05
N LEU A 436 -7.42 -17.73 22.09
CA LEU A 436 -8.05 -17.94 23.40
C LEU A 436 -9.57 -17.88 23.28
N LEU A 437 -10.12 -16.89 22.57
CA LEU A 437 -11.56 -16.75 22.37
C LEU A 437 -12.15 -17.98 21.67
N LEU A 438 -11.55 -18.41 20.54
CA LEU A 438 -12.00 -19.58 19.79
C LEU A 438 -11.89 -20.87 20.60
N SER A 439 -10.83 -21.02 21.40
CA SER A 439 -10.63 -22.19 22.25
C SER A 439 -11.60 -22.23 23.41
N ALA A 440 -11.89 -21.08 24.03
CA ALA A 440 -12.93 -20.95 25.05
C ALA A 440 -14.32 -21.26 24.48
N ASN A 441 -14.63 -20.74 23.30
CA ASN A 441 -15.87 -21.04 22.59
C ASN A 441 -16.01 -22.54 22.28
N ALA A 442 -14.94 -23.21 21.85
CA ALA A 442 -14.93 -24.65 21.65
C ALA A 442 -15.16 -25.40 22.97
N HIS A 443 -14.55 -24.96 24.09
CA HIS A 443 -14.80 -25.54 25.41
C HIS A 443 -16.29 -25.43 25.81
N TRP A 444 -16.91 -24.28 25.62
CA TRP A 444 -18.33 -24.04 25.94
C TRP A 444 -19.28 -24.86 25.06
N ILE A 445 -19.06 -24.90 23.75
CA ILE A 445 -19.91 -25.63 22.80
C ILE A 445 -19.84 -27.14 23.08
N PHE A 446 -18.64 -27.68 23.25
CA PHE A 446 -18.44 -29.12 23.40
C PHE A 446 -18.50 -29.59 24.88
N GLU A 447 -18.64 -28.66 25.84
CA GLU A 447 -18.69 -28.91 27.29
C GLU A 447 -17.55 -29.86 27.77
N SER A 448 -16.37 -29.69 27.17
CA SER A 448 -15.22 -30.57 27.43
C SER A 448 -13.93 -29.74 27.50
N ARG A 449 -13.24 -29.83 28.64
CA ARG A 449 -11.91 -29.19 28.82
C ARG A 449 -10.88 -29.72 27.81
N MET A 450 -10.97 -31.03 27.49
CA MET A 450 -10.08 -31.66 26.53
C MET A 450 -10.29 -31.12 25.11
N GLN A 451 -11.53 -30.84 24.71
CA GLN A 451 -11.80 -30.24 23.39
C GLN A 451 -11.33 -28.78 23.33
N GLY A 452 -11.53 -28.01 24.41
CA GLY A 452 -10.96 -26.66 24.53
C GLY A 452 -9.44 -26.67 24.40
N PHE A 453 -8.75 -27.62 25.04
CA PHE A 453 -7.30 -27.77 24.93
C PHE A 453 -6.84 -28.19 23.52
N ARG A 454 -7.53 -29.15 22.89
CA ARG A 454 -7.26 -29.52 21.49
C ARG A 454 -7.47 -28.35 20.55
N ALA A 455 -8.52 -27.55 20.74
CA ALA A 455 -8.77 -26.35 19.99
C ALA A 455 -7.64 -25.32 20.17
N LEU A 456 -7.17 -25.13 21.42
CA LEU A 456 -6.04 -24.25 21.71
C LEU A 456 -4.79 -24.65 20.92
N VAL A 457 -4.44 -25.93 20.91
CA VAL A 457 -3.27 -26.44 20.19
C VAL A 457 -3.43 -26.23 18.67
N VAL A 458 -4.59 -26.64 18.12
CA VAL A 458 -4.84 -26.55 16.66
C VAL A 458 -4.87 -25.09 16.22
N PHE A 459 -5.57 -24.21 16.93
CA PHE A 459 -5.64 -22.80 16.55
C PHE A 459 -4.31 -22.07 16.77
N SER A 460 -3.54 -22.41 17.82
CA SER A 460 -2.18 -21.88 17.99
C SER A 460 -1.28 -22.25 16.81
N LEU A 461 -1.34 -23.51 16.35
CA LEU A 461 -0.57 -23.95 15.19
C LEU A 461 -1.02 -23.22 13.91
N LEU A 462 -2.34 -23.04 13.74
CA LEU A 462 -2.90 -22.33 12.59
C LEU A 462 -2.46 -20.86 12.57
N TYR A 463 -2.55 -20.16 13.71
CA TYR A 463 -2.13 -18.75 13.80
C TYR A 463 -0.60 -18.59 13.70
N PHE A 464 0.17 -19.55 14.19
CA PHE A 464 1.60 -19.58 13.97
C PHE A 464 1.94 -19.72 12.47
N LEU A 465 1.21 -20.57 11.75
CA LEU A 465 1.35 -20.70 10.30
C LEU A 465 1.01 -19.39 9.57
N ILE A 466 -0.06 -18.70 10.00
CA ILE A 466 -0.40 -17.36 9.46
C ILE A 466 0.76 -16.40 9.69
N TYR A 467 1.32 -16.36 10.90
CA TYR A 467 2.46 -15.50 11.21
C TYR A 467 3.64 -15.76 10.29
N LEU A 468 4.00 -17.03 10.07
CA LEU A 468 5.07 -17.42 9.15
C LEU A 468 4.77 -16.94 7.71
N LEU A 469 3.56 -17.15 7.21
CA LEU A 469 3.16 -16.72 5.87
C LEU A 469 3.23 -15.20 5.69
N LEU A 470 2.97 -14.44 6.74
CA LEU A 470 3.03 -12.98 6.69
C LEU A 470 4.45 -12.44 6.79
N ARG A 471 5.37 -13.19 7.42
CA ARG A 471 6.79 -12.84 7.56
C ARG A 471 7.62 -13.25 6.36
N LEU A 472 7.27 -14.36 5.71
CA LEU A 472 8.00 -14.89 4.55
C LEU A 472 7.54 -14.19 3.28
N GLU A 473 8.36 -13.27 2.76
CA GLU A 473 8.03 -12.54 1.52
C GLU A 473 8.12 -13.42 0.29
N ASP A 474 9.27 -14.03 0.07
CA ASP A 474 9.57 -14.77 -1.15
C ASP A 474 9.03 -16.21 -1.13
N ASN A 475 8.96 -16.84 0.04
CA ASN A 475 8.58 -18.24 0.19
C ASN A 475 7.11 -18.44 0.63
N ALA A 476 6.32 -17.38 0.74
CA ALA A 476 4.93 -17.45 1.22
C ALA A 476 4.06 -18.39 0.36
N LEU A 477 4.26 -18.40 -0.97
CA LEU A 477 3.53 -19.28 -1.88
C LEU A 477 3.85 -20.76 -1.60
N LEU A 478 5.12 -21.11 -1.44
CA LEU A 478 5.53 -22.49 -1.17
C LEU A 478 4.97 -22.97 0.18
N VAL A 479 5.16 -22.17 1.23
CA VAL A 479 4.66 -22.50 2.57
C VAL A 479 3.13 -22.59 2.60
N GLY A 480 2.43 -21.68 1.92
CA GLY A 480 0.98 -21.70 1.79
C GLY A 480 0.46 -22.94 1.05
N ALA A 481 1.11 -23.34 -0.05
CA ALA A 481 0.76 -24.53 -0.82
C ALA A 481 0.97 -25.82 -0.01
N VAL A 482 2.12 -25.95 0.66
CA VAL A 482 2.43 -27.10 1.52
C VAL A 482 1.45 -27.18 2.70
N ALA A 483 1.17 -26.05 3.35
CA ALA A 483 0.22 -25.97 4.45
C ALA A 483 -1.20 -26.36 4.02
N SER A 484 -1.66 -25.88 2.86
CA SER A 484 -2.97 -26.22 2.30
C SER A 484 -3.05 -27.72 1.98
N PHE A 485 -1.99 -28.28 1.38
CA PHE A 485 -1.91 -29.72 1.10
C PHE A 485 -2.00 -30.56 2.39
N LEU A 486 -1.22 -30.19 3.42
CA LEU A 486 -1.24 -30.87 4.71
C LEU A 486 -2.59 -30.74 5.40
N ALA A 487 -3.24 -29.56 5.32
CA ALA A 487 -4.58 -29.36 5.86
C ALA A 487 -5.61 -30.28 5.19
N VAL A 488 -5.60 -30.38 3.85
CA VAL A 488 -6.49 -31.29 3.10
C VAL A 488 -6.19 -32.76 3.47
N ALA A 489 -4.92 -33.14 3.54
CA ALA A 489 -4.52 -34.50 3.94
C ALA A 489 -4.99 -34.84 5.37
N ALA A 490 -4.84 -33.91 6.31
CA ALA A 490 -5.34 -34.04 7.68
C ALA A 490 -6.86 -34.24 7.71
N VAL A 491 -7.60 -33.43 6.95
CA VAL A 491 -9.05 -33.56 6.84
C VAL A 491 -9.42 -34.93 6.28
N MET A 492 -8.83 -35.36 5.18
CA MET A 492 -9.07 -36.69 4.60
C MET A 492 -8.80 -37.80 5.61
N TYR A 493 -7.71 -37.67 6.39
CA TYR A 493 -7.38 -38.65 7.43
C TYR A 493 -8.41 -38.69 8.56
N PHE A 494 -8.81 -37.53 9.10
CA PHE A 494 -9.78 -37.47 10.21
C PHE A 494 -11.21 -37.82 9.77
N THR A 495 -11.55 -37.59 8.50
CA THR A 495 -12.89 -37.86 7.96
C THR A 495 -13.03 -39.25 7.31
N ARG A 496 -11.95 -40.04 7.22
CA ARG A 496 -11.95 -41.35 6.54
C ARG A 496 -12.95 -42.38 7.09
N ASN A 497 -13.25 -42.29 8.41
CA ASN A 497 -14.15 -43.20 9.09
C ASN A 497 -15.57 -42.65 9.21
N ILE A 498 -15.88 -41.52 8.57
CA ILE A 498 -17.20 -40.92 8.60
C ILE A 498 -18.07 -41.60 7.55
N ASP A 499 -19.16 -42.15 8.01
CA ASP A 499 -20.20 -42.65 7.11
C ASP A 499 -21.06 -41.48 6.60
N TRP A 500 -20.74 -40.99 5.41
CA TRP A 500 -21.39 -39.86 4.77
C TRP A 500 -22.83 -40.11 4.36
N TYR A 501 -23.22 -41.40 4.24
CA TYR A 501 -24.50 -41.86 3.76
C TYR A 501 -25.42 -42.38 4.87
N SER A 502 -24.89 -42.69 6.06
CA SER A 502 -25.67 -43.19 7.17
C SER A 502 -26.60 -42.14 7.71
N SER A 503 -27.77 -42.06 7.15
CA SER A 503 -28.89 -41.40 7.80
C SER A 503 -30.22 -41.73 7.13
N ILE A 504 -30.69 -42.90 7.31
CA ILE A 504 -32.11 -43.19 7.49
C ILE A 504 -32.14 -44.45 8.35
N PRO A 505 -32.57 -44.43 9.61
CA PRO A 505 -33.11 -45.60 10.19
C PRO A 505 -34.37 -45.88 9.36
N GLU A 506 -34.37 -46.94 8.56
CA GLU A 506 -35.59 -47.53 8.08
C GLU A 506 -36.46 -47.76 9.32
N GLY A 507 -37.56 -47.03 9.41
CA GLY A 507 -38.54 -47.21 10.45
C GLY A 507 -38.95 -48.67 10.44
N GLY A 508 -38.65 -49.35 11.52
CA GLY A 508 -39.09 -50.71 11.73
C GLY A 508 -40.59 -50.77 11.50
N ALA A 509 -40.95 -51.51 10.46
CA ALA A 509 -42.28 -52.03 10.35
C ALA A 509 -42.53 -52.88 11.58
N GLN A 510 -43.15 -52.27 12.62
CA GLN A 510 -43.79 -53.07 13.65
C GLN A 510 -44.88 -53.88 12.97
N SER A 511 -44.53 -55.12 12.70
CA SER A 511 -45.51 -56.18 12.43
C SER A 511 -46.45 -56.23 13.63
N SER A 512 -47.67 -55.73 13.45
CA SER A 512 -48.79 -55.97 14.36
C SER A 512 -49.07 -57.46 14.32
N GLN A 513 -48.52 -58.22 15.26
CA GLN A 513 -49.05 -59.56 15.56
C GLN A 513 -50.43 -59.37 16.20
N VAL A 514 -51.45 -59.62 15.38
CA VAL A 514 -52.80 -59.83 15.86
C VAL A 514 -52.77 -61.14 16.66
N VAL A 515 -52.84 -61.05 17.96
CA VAL A 515 -53.13 -62.20 18.85
C VAL A 515 -54.58 -62.54 18.67
N GLN A 516 -54.85 -63.55 17.86
CA GLN A 516 -56.14 -64.24 17.76
C GLN A 516 -56.24 -65.10 19.03
N LYS A 517 -57.09 -64.70 19.98
CA LYS A 517 -57.42 -65.48 21.15
C LYS A 517 -58.64 -66.29 20.85
N ASP A 518 -58.47 -67.57 20.69
CA ASP A 518 -59.57 -68.53 20.56
C ASP A 518 -60.47 -68.55 21.79
N VAL A 519 -61.80 -68.50 21.54
CA VAL A 519 -62.86 -68.76 22.52
C VAL A 519 -63.47 -70.11 22.15
N VAL A 520 -63.38 -71.05 23.09
CA VAL A 520 -64.31 -72.15 23.24
C VAL A 520 -65.08 -71.94 24.51
#